data_209f8f415784526723393dd5aeb87d47
#
_entry.id   209f8f415784526723393dd5aeb87d47
#
_cell.length_a   1.000
_cell.length_b   1.000
_cell.length_c   1.000
_cell.angle_alpha   90.00
_cell.angle_beta   90.00
_cell.angle_gamma   90.00
#
_symmetry.space_group_name_H-M   'P 1'
#
loop_
_entity.id
_entity.type
_entity.pdbx_description
1 polymer ?
#
loop_
_entity_poly.entity_id
_entity_poly.type
_entity_poly.pdbx_seq_one_letter_code
_entity_poly.pdbx_strand_id
1 'polypeptide(L)'
;FYRWDGIRYFLFEYEQALKAKGKQSTSKLDWKEFTSRMKDHVTLEHIYPQTDTDPYWMNKFGYLDSQQKTLLVHSLGNLLPLSRSKNSSLQNDAFELKKNNGRGVGYYNGSISENEVNIQDDWAPKEIYERGITLLEFMENRWNIILGDDAFKSKLLHVDQIPLAPAVED
;
A
#
# COMPACT_ATOMS: atom_id res chain seq x y z
N PHE A 1 -10.58 -2.65 -2.70
CA PHE A 1 -10.51 -1.89 -1.43
C PHE A 1 -10.47 -0.38 -1.62
N TYR A 2 -9.91 0.14 -2.69
CA TYR A 2 -9.78 1.59 -2.91
C TYR A 2 -11.09 2.38 -2.79
N ARG A 3 -12.22 1.77 -3.18
CA ARG A 3 -13.57 2.37 -3.08
C ARG A 3 -14.31 2.06 -1.79
N TRP A 4 -13.70 1.36 -0.85
CA TRP A 4 -14.30 1.09 0.44
C TRP A 4 -14.30 2.36 1.31
N ASP A 5 -15.46 2.82 1.74
CA ASP A 5 -15.60 4.06 2.51
C ASP A 5 -14.82 4.05 3.83
N GLY A 6 -14.63 2.86 4.42
CA GLY A 6 -13.86 2.66 5.66
C GLY A 6 -12.34 2.68 5.51
N ILE A 7 -11.79 2.66 4.27
CA ILE A 7 -10.36 2.46 4.02
C ILE A 7 -9.47 3.47 4.76
N ARG A 8 -9.86 4.75 4.80
CA ARG A 8 -9.07 5.80 5.46
C ARG A 8 -9.00 5.57 6.97
N TYR A 9 -10.14 5.24 7.60
CA TYR A 9 -10.18 4.93 9.02
C TYR A 9 -9.37 3.67 9.33
N PHE A 10 -9.50 2.64 8.52
CA PHE A 10 -8.75 1.40 8.65
C PHE A 10 -7.23 1.64 8.62
N LEU A 11 -6.72 2.37 7.63
CA LEU A 11 -5.29 2.66 7.50
C LEU A 11 -4.79 3.58 8.62
N PHE A 12 -5.62 4.50 9.12
CA PHE A 12 -5.30 5.29 10.31
C PHE A 12 -5.14 4.40 11.55
N GLU A 13 -6.07 3.47 11.78
CA GLU A 13 -6.01 2.52 12.90
C GLU A 13 -4.76 1.62 12.80
N TYR A 14 -4.40 1.21 11.59
CA TYR A 14 -3.16 0.46 11.35
C TYR A 14 -1.93 1.26 11.75
N GLU A 15 -1.83 2.51 11.33
CA GLU A 15 -0.74 3.43 11.72
C GLU A 15 -0.66 3.59 13.25
N GLN A 16 -1.80 3.74 13.95
CA GLN A 16 -1.83 3.82 15.40
C GLN A 16 -1.33 2.53 16.07
N ALA A 17 -1.65 1.36 15.49
CA ALA A 17 -1.17 0.08 15.99
C ALA A 17 0.34 -0.08 15.80
N LEU A 18 0.89 0.33 14.65
CA LEU A 18 2.33 0.35 14.41
C LEU A 18 3.06 1.28 15.40
N LYS A 19 2.51 2.46 15.64
CA LYS A 19 3.01 3.41 16.63
C LYS A 19 3.08 2.79 18.03
N ALA A 20 2.02 2.11 18.46
CA ALA A 20 1.95 1.47 19.77
C ALA A 20 3.01 0.35 19.91
N LYS A 21 3.21 -0.47 18.85
CA LYS A 21 4.24 -1.51 18.82
C LYS A 21 5.65 -0.94 18.90
N GLY A 22 5.92 0.14 18.19
CA GLY A 22 7.25 0.80 18.13
C GLY A 22 7.55 1.68 19.34
N LYS A 23 6.63 1.84 20.31
CA LYS A 23 6.75 2.77 21.45
C LYS A 23 7.12 4.20 21.04
N GLN A 24 6.71 4.63 19.84
CA GLN A 24 7.00 5.97 19.35
C GLN A 24 6.00 6.98 19.92
N SER A 25 6.51 8.11 20.38
CA SER A 25 5.68 9.17 20.99
C SER A 25 5.01 10.08 19.98
N THR A 26 5.55 10.19 18.77
CA THR A 26 5.04 11.09 17.73
C THR A 26 4.49 10.32 16.55
N SER A 27 3.30 10.70 16.07
CA SER A 27 2.73 10.24 14.81
C SER A 27 2.79 11.37 13.79
N LYS A 28 3.19 11.06 12.57
CA LYS A 28 3.13 12.01 11.44
C LYS A 28 1.74 12.03 10.78
N LEU A 29 0.83 11.16 11.22
CA LEU A 29 -0.54 11.11 10.74
C LEU A 29 -1.52 11.37 11.88
N ASP A 30 -2.29 12.45 11.79
CA ASP A 30 -3.40 12.80 12.68
C ASP A 30 -4.72 12.51 11.97
N TRP A 31 -5.73 12.02 12.71
CA TRP A 31 -7.08 11.80 12.19
C TRP A 31 -7.69 13.06 11.57
N LYS A 32 -7.38 14.22 12.11
CA LYS A 32 -7.81 15.51 11.53
C LYS A 32 -7.32 15.69 10.10
N GLU A 33 -6.12 15.24 9.78
CA GLU A 33 -5.54 15.32 8.43
C GLU A 33 -6.25 14.37 7.46
N PHE A 34 -6.71 13.19 7.93
CA PHE A 34 -7.53 12.26 7.14
C PHE A 34 -8.91 12.80 6.79
N THR A 35 -9.50 13.61 7.68
CA THR A 35 -10.84 14.18 7.52
C THR A 35 -10.83 15.61 7.01
N SER A 36 -9.66 16.26 7.00
CA SER A 36 -9.50 17.65 6.63
C SER A 36 -9.82 17.90 5.15
N ARG A 37 -10.42 19.06 4.91
CA ARG A 37 -10.54 19.67 3.57
C ARG A 37 -9.43 20.67 3.28
N MET A 38 -8.39 20.71 4.12
CA MET A 38 -7.25 21.61 3.94
C MET A 38 -6.44 21.26 2.69
N LYS A 39 -5.61 22.19 2.23
CA LYS A 39 -4.82 22.05 1.00
C LYS A 39 -3.90 20.83 1.01
N ASP A 40 -3.30 20.52 2.16
CA ASP A 40 -2.45 19.34 2.35
C ASP A 40 -3.12 18.37 3.34
N HIS A 41 -4.03 17.56 2.82
CA HIS A 41 -4.71 16.50 3.56
C HIS A 41 -4.17 15.13 3.16
N VAL A 42 -4.45 14.12 3.98
CA VAL A 42 -4.07 12.72 3.65
C VAL A 42 -4.92 12.20 2.49
N THR A 43 -4.22 11.65 1.51
CA THR A 43 -4.78 10.96 0.34
C THR A 43 -4.43 9.48 0.39
N LEU A 44 -5.01 8.69 -0.51
CA LEU A 44 -4.59 7.30 -0.72
C LEU A 44 -3.63 7.26 -1.90
N GLU A 45 -2.43 6.81 -1.63
CA GLU A 45 -1.41 6.48 -2.61
C GLU A 45 -1.63 5.07 -3.12
N HIS A 46 -1.40 4.86 -4.41
CA HIS A 46 -1.20 3.56 -5.02
C HIS A 46 0.32 3.34 -5.19
N ILE A 47 0.90 2.46 -4.40
CA ILE A 47 2.36 2.20 -4.46
C ILE A 47 2.72 1.70 -5.87
N TYR A 48 2.08 0.61 -6.35
CA TYR A 48 2.00 0.31 -7.79
C TYR A 48 0.96 1.25 -8.41
N PRO A 49 1.36 2.14 -9.32
CA PRO A 49 0.50 3.24 -9.76
C PRO A 49 -0.64 2.78 -10.68
N GLN A 50 -1.66 3.62 -10.82
CA GLN A 50 -2.77 3.38 -11.75
C GLN A 50 -2.35 3.47 -13.22
N THR A 51 -1.21 4.12 -13.50
CA THR A 51 -0.62 4.24 -14.83
C THR A 51 0.82 3.75 -14.77
N ASP A 52 1.07 2.57 -15.28
CA ASP A 52 2.34 1.83 -15.17
C ASP A 52 3.25 2.03 -16.39
N THR A 53 3.44 3.28 -16.81
CA THR A 53 4.27 3.61 -17.99
C THR A 53 5.78 3.60 -17.73
N ASP A 54 6.20 3.61 -16.47
CA ASP A 54 7.60 3.52 -16.12
C ASP A 54 8.15 2.11 -16.42
N PRO A 55 9.35 1.97 -17.01
CA PRO A 55 9.97 0.68 -17.33
C PRO A 55 10.08 -0.27 -16.13
N TYR A 56 10.27 0.26 -14.92
CA TYR A 56 10.28 -0.55 -13.69
C TYR A 56 8.97 -1.30 -13.51
N TRP A 57 7.83 -0.59 -13.57
CA TRP A 57 6.52 -1.20 -13.41
C TRP A 57 6.16 -2.14 -14.56
N MET A 58 6.52 -1.77 -15.79
CA MET A 58 6.33 -2.61 -16.96
C MET A 58 7.08 -3.93 -16.82
N ASN A 59 8.28 -3.91 -16.28
CA ASN A 59 9.08 -5.14 -16.04
C ASN A 59 8.44 -6.01 -14.94
N LYS A 60 8.00 -5.41 -13.83
CA LYS A 60 7.46 -6.14 -12.66
C LYS A 60 6.06 -6.72 -12.89
N PHE A 61 5.23 -6.05 -13.69
CA PHE A 61 3.82 -6.39 -13.88
C PHE A 61 3.46 -6.74 -15.33
N GLY A 62 4.42 -6.71 -16.26
CA GLY A 62 4.19 -6.88 -17.70
C GLY A 62 3.65 -8.25 -18.11
N TYR A 63 3.85 -9.29 -17.29
CA TYR A 63 3.32 -10.64 -17.52
C TYR A 63 1.85 -10.80 -17.14
N LEU A 64 1.24 -9.79 -16.51
CA LEU A 64 -0.15 -9.78 -16.08
C LEU A 64 -1.04 -9.12 -17.14
N ASP A 65 -2.26 -9.60 -17.25
CA ASP A 65 -3.29 -8.95 -18.04
C ASP A 65 -3.84 -7.67 -17.39
N SER A 66 -4.62 -6.91 -18.15
CA SER A 66 -5.17 -5.62 -17.68
C SER A 66 -6.13 -5.77 -16.49
N GLN A 67 -6.87 -6.88 -16.40
CA GLN A 67 -7.79 -7.14 -15.30
C GLN A 67 -7.01 -7.44 -14.01
N GLN A 68 -6.01 -8.31 -14.11
CA GLN A 68 -5.11 -8.65 -13.00
C GLN A 68 -4.39 -7.41 -12.45
N LYS A 69 -3.84 -6.57 -13.34
CA LYS A 69 -3.23 -5.29 -12.98
C LYS A 69 -4.20 -4.38 -12.23
N THR A 70 -5.43 -4.25 -12.72
CA THR A 70 -6.47 -3.42 -12.08
C THR A 70 -6.81 -3.92 -10.67
N LEU A 71 -6.90 -5.24 -10.48
CA LEU A 71 -7.14 -5.83 -9.17
C LEU A 71 -6.01 -5.51 -8.19
N LEU A 72 -4.75 -5.65 -8.61
CA LEU A 72 -3.58 -5.34 -7.79
C LEU A 72 -3.49 -3.84 -7.45
N VAL A 73 -3.71 -2.96 -8.43
CA VAL A 73 -3.73 -1.51 -8.21
C VAL A 73 -4.66 -1.14 -7.05
N HIS A 74 -5.86 -1.72 -7.01
CA HIS A 74 -6.89 -1.40 -6.01
C HIS A 74 -6.90 -2.35 -4.80
N SER A 75 -5.97 -3.30 -4.74
CA SER A 75 -5.83 -4.21 -3.59
C SER A 75 -5.44 -3.46 -2.32
N LEU A 76 -5.89 -3.96 -1.18
CA LEU A 76 -5.58 -3.40 0.14
C LEU A 76 -4.07 -3.25 0.37
N GLY A 77 -3.30 -4.26 -0.03
CA GLY A 77 -1.83 -4.27 0.12
C GLY A 77 -1.12 -3.16 -0.66
N ASN A 78 -1.74 -2.62 -1.71
CA ASN A 78 -1.17 -1.58 -2.55
C ASN A 78 -1.51 -0.15 -2.10
N LEU A 79 -2.35 0.01 -1.07
CA LEU A 79 -2.82 1.33 -0.63
C LEU A 79 -2.04 1.83 0.59
N LEU A 80 -1.63 3.08 0.54
CA LEU A 80 -0.85 3.74 1.59
C LEU A 80 -1.42 5.13 1.87
N PRO A 81 -1.62 5.54 3.14
CA PRO A 81 -1.98 6.92 3.45
C PRO A 81 -0.78 7.84 3.25
N LEU A 82 -0.96 8.89 2.48
CA LEU A 82 0.10 9.81 2.10
C LEU A 82 -0.43 11.25 2.05
N SER A 83 0.38 12.25 2.47
CA SER A 83 -0.02 13.63 2.30
C SER A 83 -0.19 13.94 0.80
N ARG A 84 -1.14 14.81 0.49
CA ARG A 84 -1.44 15.19 -0.91
C ARG A 84 -0.21 15.73 -1.63
N SER A 85 0.58 16.56 -0.96
CA SER A 85 1.79 17.14 -1.54
C SER A 85 2.81 16.08 -1.92
N LYS A 86 3.05 15.10 -1.02
CA LYS A 86 3.96 13.99 -1.27
C LYS A 86 3.42 13.09 -2.39
N ASN A 87 2.14 12.70 -2.34
CA ASN A 87 1.49 11.88 -3.36
C ASN A 87 1.60 12.54 -4.75
N SER A 88 1.31 13.84 -4.83
CA SER A 88 1.47 14.60 -6.09
C SER A 88 2.92 14.72 -6.57
N SER A 89 3.90 14.57 -5.70
CA SER A 89 5.31 14.59 -6.06
C SER A 89 5.81 13.23 -6.56
N LEU A 90 5.31 12.13 -6.00
CA LEU A 90 5.77 10.77 -6.31
C LEU A 90 5.05 10.13 -7.50
N GLN A 91 3.81 10.50 -7.74
CA GLN A 91 3.00 10.07 -8.91
C GLN A 91 3.21 8.61 -9.33
N ASN A 92 3.68 8.41 -10.57
CA ASN A 92 3.91 7.10 -11.19
C ASN A 92 5.40 6.69 -11.18
N ASP A 93 6.22 7.36 -10.40
CA ASP A 93 7.65 7.10 -10.31
C ASP A 93 7.93 5.63 -9.97
N ALA A 94 9.07 5.10 -10.43
CA ALA A 94 9.59 3.79 -10.03
C ALA A 94 9.70 3.67 -8.51
N PHE A 95 9.62 2.45 -7.97
CA PHE A 95 9.56 2.22 -6.52
C PHE A 95 10.75 2.86 -5.77
N GLU A 96 11.96 2.74 -6.28
CA GLU A 96 13.14 3.36 -5.66
C GLU A 96 13.02 4.90 -5.56
N LEU A 97 12.43 5.54 -6.57
CA LEU A 97 12.17 6.99 -6.53
C LEU A 97 11.04 7.34 -5.58
N LYS A 98 10.05 6.45 -5.40
CA LYS A 98 9.01 6.61 -4.36
C LYS A 98 9.58 6.45 -2.95
N LYS A 99 10.58 5.58 -2.78
CA LYS A 99 11.32 5.45 -1.51
C LYS A 99 12.10 6.73 -1.21
N ASN A 100 12.85 7.24 -2.17
CA ASN A 100 13.63 8.48 -2.07
C ASN A 100 13.90 9.08 -3.45
N ASN A 101 13.27 10.19 -3.77
CA ASN A 101 13.44 10.86 -5.06
C ASN A 101 14.69 11.74 -5.17
N GLY A 102 15.59 11.69 -4.18
CA GLY A 102 16.80 12.52 -4.14
C GLY A 102 16.57 14.02 -3.87
N ARG A 103 15.31 14.47 -3.76
CA ARG A 103 14.92 15.86 -3.47
C ARG A 103 14.34 16.04 -2.06
N GLY A 104 14.59 15.07 -1.17
CA GLY A 104 14.08 15.10 0.19
C GLY A 104 12.63 14.64 0.33
N VAL A 105 12.03 14.06 -0.71
CA VAL A 105 10.67 13.51 -0.71
C VAL A 105 10.72 12.01 -0.94
N GLY A 106 9.99 11.25 -0.14
CA GLY A 106 9.90 9.81 -0.26
C GLY A 106 9.33 9.15 0.99
N TYR A 107 9.14 7.83 0.93
CA TYR A 107 8.62 7.06 2.06
C TYR A 107 9.59 7.03 3.24
N TYR A 108 10.91 7.12 3.00
CA TYR A 108 11.98 7.04 4.01
C TYR A 108 11.84 8.06 5.15
N ASN A 109 11.24 9.21 4.89
CA ASN A 109 11.03 10.27 5.88
C ASN A 109 9.55 10.43 6.27
N GLY A 110 8.74 9.42 5.99
CA GLY A 110 7.29 9.41 6.16
C GLY A 110 6.80 8.94 7.52
N SER A 111 5.54 8.51 7.53
CA SER A 111 4.86 7.83 8.63
C SER A 111 5.47 6.45 8.91
N ILE A 112 4.97 5.74 9.93
CA ILE A 112 5.47 4.40 10.24
C ILE A 112 5.10 3.42 9.14
N SER A 113 3.88 3.50 8.61
CA SER A 113 3.45 2.67 7.48
C SER A 113 4.19 2.99 6.18
N GLU A 114 4.60 4.24 5.95
CA GLU A 114 5.49 4.58 4.84
C GLU A 114 6.88 3.93 5.02
N ASN A 115 7.44 3.98 6.23
CA ASN A 115 8.73 3.36 6.53
C ASN A 115 8.67 1.83 6.41
N GLU A 116 7.55 1.20 6.76
CA GLU A 116 7.31 -0.23 6.57
C GLU A 116 7.37 -0.63 5.09
N VAL A 117 6.85 0.21 4.21
CA VAL A 117 6.98 0.03 2.75
C VAL A 117 8.40 0.34 2.27
N ASN A 118 9.03 1.37 2.82
CA ASN A 118 10.36 1.83 2.43
C ASN A 118 11.46 0.79 2.63
N ILE A 119 11.32 -0.11 3.61
CA ILE A 119 12.33 -1.16 3.88
C ILE A 119 12.24 -2.35 2.92
N GLN A 120 11.21 -2.43 2.08
CA GLN A 120 11.11 -3.46 1.06
C GLN A 120 12.15 -3.22 -0.03
N ASP A 121 12.79 -4.31 -0.50
CA ASP A 121 13.77 -4.24 -1.57
C ASP A 121 13.10 -4.00 -2.93
N ASP A 122 11.87 -4.45 -3.08
CA ASP A 122 11.14 -4.42 -4.33
C ASP A 122 9.64 -4.22 -4.10
N TRP A 123 8.88 -3.90 -5.16
CA TRP A 123 7.43 -3.83 -5.12
C TRP A 123 6.84 -4.50 -6.35
N ALA A 124 6.32 -5.70 -6.14
CA ALA A 124 5.76 -6.58 -7.16
C ALA A 124 4.46 -7.21 -6.65
N PRO A 125 3.75 -8.05 -7.43
CA PRO A 125 2.53 -8.71 -6.97
C PRO A 125 2.67 -9.45 -5.64
N LYS A 126 3.83 -10.05 -5.38
CA LYS A 126 4.13 -10.75 -4.13
C LYS A 126 4.06 -9.81 -2.91
N GLU A 127 4.74 -8.66 -2.97
CA GLU A 127 4.77 -7.69 -1.86
C GLU A 127 3.38 -7.09 -1.60
N ILE A 128 2.61 -6.84 -2.67
CA ILE A 128 1.21 -6.41 -2.55
C ILE A 128 0.37 -7.48 -1.83
N TYR A 129 0.54 -8.75 -2.18
CA TYR A 129 -0.14 -9.87 -1.54
C TYR A 129 0.24 -9.99 -0.06
N GLU A 130 1.53 -10.08 0.25
CA GLU A 130 2.04 -10.27 1.61
C GLU A 130 1.61 -9.13 2.54
N ARG A 131 1.70 -7.89 2.07
CA ARG A 131 1.20 -6.75 2.84
C ARG A 131 -0.32 -6.78 2.98
N GLY A 132 -1.04 -7.23 1.95
CA GLY A 132 -2.48 -7.41 2.01
C GLY A 132 -2.90 -8.40 3.11
N ILE A 133 -2.23 -9.54 3.22
CA ILE A 133 -2.43 -10.54 4.29
C ILE A 133 -2.16 -9.91 5.66
N THR A 134 -1.02 -9.23 5.82
CA THR A 134 -0.67 -8.54 7.08
C THR A 134 -1.75 -7.55 7.52
N LEU A 135 -2.32 -6.79 6.58
CA LEU A 135 -3.39 -5.84 6.87
C LEU A 135 -4.72 -6.54 7.22
N LEU A 136 -5.05 -7.68 6.60
CA LEU A 136 -6.22 -8.48 6.98
C LEU A 136 -6.05 -9.12 8.36
N GLU A 137 -4.87 -9.61 8.70
CA GLU A 137 -4.55 -10.10 10.05
C GLU A 137 -4.66 -9.00 11.10
N PHE A 138 -4.20 -7.79 10.78
CA PHE A 138 -4.45 -6.63 11.64
C PHE A 138 -5.94 -6.39 11.82
N MET A 139 -6.75 -6.48 10.76
CA MET A 139 -8.21 -6.32 10.81
C MET A 139 -8.83 -7.35 11.77
N GLU A 140 -8.45 -8.63 11.65
CA GLU A 140 -8.92 -9.71 12.54
C GLU A 140 -8.63 -9.37 14.01
N ASN A 141 -7.39 -9.00 14.30
CA ASN A 141 -6.95 -8.71 15.65
C ASN A 141 -7.59 -7.43 16.23
N ARG A 142 -7.71 -6.37 15.41
CA ARG A 142 -8.20 -5.07 15.86
C ARG A 142 -9.69 -5.09 16.20
N TRP A 143 -10.48 -5.84 15.44
CA TRP A 143 -11.94 -5.89 15.60
C TRP A 143 -12.45 -7.25 16.10
N ASN A 144 -11.56 -8.16 16.47
CA ASN A 144 -11.90 -9.50 16.97
C ASN A 144 -12.86 -10.24 16.03
N ILE A 145 -12.53 -10.26 14.75
CA ILE A 145 -13.26 -10.97 13.70
C ILE A 145 -12.39 -12.08 13.11
N ILE A 146 -13.02 -13.05 12.48
CA ILE A 146 -12.34 -14.16 11.80
C ILE A 146 -12.65 -14.04 10.31
N LEU A 147 -11.61 -13.83 9.50
CA LEU A 147 -11.72 -13.75 8.04
C LEU A 147 -11.46 -15.11 7.36
N GLY A 148 -11.02 -16.10 8.13
CA GLY A 148 -10.69 -17.42 7.59
C GLY A 148 -9.20 -17.64 7.33
N ASP A 149 -8.89 -18.67 6.53
CA ASP A 149 -7.53 -19.03 6.17
C ASP A 149 -6.95 -18.09 5.07
N ASP A 150 -5.68 -18.31 4.72
CA ASP A 150 -5.00 -17.50 3.70
C ASP A 150 -5.63 -17.67 2.32
N ALA A 151 -6.22 -18.80 2.00
CA ALA A 151 -6.93 -19.01 0.75
C ALA A 151 -8.19 -18.11 0.67
N PHE A 152 -8.92 -17.97 1.77
CA PHE A 152 -10.06 -17.06 1.86
C PHE A 152 -9.60 -15.58 1.84
N LYS A 153 -8.53 -15.26 2.57
CA LYS A 153 -7.94 -13.91 2.56
C LYS A 153 -7.47 -13.50 1.16
N SER A 154 -6.85 -14.43 0.41
CA SER A 154 -6.45 -14.21 -0.99
C SER A 154 -7.65 -13.85 -1.89
N LYS A 155 -8.79 -14.54 -1.70
CA LYS A 155 -10.04 -14.19 -2.41
C LYS A 155 -10.58 -12.83 -2.01
N LEU A 156 -10.54 -12.49 -0.73
CA LEU A 156 -10.93 -11.14 -0.27
C LEU A 156 -10.07 -10.04 -0.88
N LEU A 157 -8.78 -10.31 -1.05
CA LEU A 157 -7.84 -9.38 -1.71
C LEU A 157 -7.99 -9.37 -3.23
N HIS A 158 -8.77 -10.30 -3.81
CA HIS A 158 -8.91 -10.52 -5.25
C HIS A 158 -7.59 -10.88 -5.95
N VAL A 159 -6.72 -11.63 -5.28
CA VAL A 159 -5.40 -12.03 -5.79
C VAL A 159 -5.21 -13.54 -5.89
N ASP A 160 -6.25 -14.33 -5.56
CA ASP A 160 -6.22 -15.80 -5.56
C ASP A 160 -5.93 -16.44 -6.92
N GLN A 161 -6.16 -15.72 -8.02
CA GLN A 161 -5.87 -16.15 -9.39
C GLN A 161 -4.76 -15.33 -10.07
N ILE A 162 -4.05 -14.50 -9.33
CA ILE A 162 -2.97 -13.69 -9.87
C ILE A 162 -1.64 -14.40 -9.62
N PRO A 163 -0.84 -14.69 -10.67
CA PRO A 163 0.49 -15.22 -10.47
C PRO A 163 1.38 -14.18 -9.77
N LEU A 164 1.98 -14.55 -8.64
CA LEU A 164 2.81 -13.66 -7.83
C LEU A 164 4.22 -13.45 -8.40
N ALA A 165 4.61 -14.29 -9.38
CA ALA A 165 5.85 -14.17 -10.13
C ALA A 165 5.62 -14.60 -11.58
N PRO A 166 6.46 -14.14 -12.54
CA PRO A 166 6.44 -14.66 -13.90
C PRO A 166 6.65 -16.17 -13.92
N ALA A 167 6.06 -16.87 -14.91
CA ALA A 167 6.38 -18.26 -15.14
C ALA A 167 7.89 -18.39 -15.47
N VAL A 168 8.54 -19.37 -14.85
CA VAL A 168 9.92 -19.72 -15.23
C VAL A 168 9.82 -20.42 -16.58
N GLU A 169 10.40 -19.84 -17.62
CA GLU A 169 10.58 -20.56 -18.89
C GLU A 169 11.68 -21.63 -18.68
N ASP A 170 11.31 -22.90 -18.85
CA ASP A 170 12.24 -24.04 -18.84
C ASP A 170 13.09 -24.10 -20.13
#